data_71f4d3a002bb94634a22712e1b3ea09b
#
_entry.id   71f4d3a002bb94634a22712e1b3ea09b
#
_cell.length_a   1.000
_cell.length_b   1.000
_cell.length_c   1.000
_cell.angle_alpha   90.00
_cell.angle_beta   90.00
_cell.angle_gamma   90.00
#
_symmetry.space_group_name_H-M   'P 1'
#
loop_
_entity.id
_entity.type
_entity.pdbx_description
1 polymer ?
#
loop_
_entity_poly.entity_id
_entity_poly.type
_entity_poly.pdbx_seq_one_letter_code
_entity_poly.pdbx_strand_id
1 'polypeptide(L)'
;MKKTSGRRTSWLVLLALGGLAALSVPTASAATRIPRTSEDAGRARGCVMVYFDLGETLVHTAEDESVRYMPGAAEHLRALRARHIPVGLITNVPPSWGATDAARAAKLKEVIDKDWADTRPFAWSDFGDRIFTPRTEAERKPAPALWERAKKAAGRCRVVYQAETPDEVQVGRSVGYLAYQAARPHWPAYLPVRLIAALAHLPYPNAGSAREH
;
A
#
# COMPACT_ATOMS: atom_id res chain seq x y z
N MET A 1 6.58 -35.41 45.39
CA MET A 1 7.88 -35.71 46.04
C MET A 1 8.97 -34.97 45.30
N LYS A 2 9.78 -34.19 46.11
CA LYS A 2 11.18 -33.69 45.95
C LYS A 2 11.46 -32.85 44.69
N LYS A 3 11.58 -31.51 44.72
CA LYS A 3 12.58 -30.57 45.35
C LYS A 3 14.04 -30.92 45.08
N THR A 4 14.74 -30.04 44.37
CA THR A 4 16.09 -29.48 44.63
C THR A 4 16.35 -28.43 43.54
N SER A 5 16.48 -27.16 43.72
CA SER A 5 17.34 -26.26 44.53
C SER A 5 18.85 -26.44 44.25
N GLY A 6 19.43 -25.43 43.61
CA GLY A 6 20.87 -25.29 43.41
C GLY A 6 21.25 -23.82 43.14
N ARG A 7 21.61 -23.14 44.22
CA ARG A 7 22.16 -21.76 44.30
C ARG A 7 23.68 -21.78 44.10
N ARG A 8 24.22 -20.57 43.90
CA ARG A 8 25.59 -20.06 44.17
C ARG A 8 26.47 -19.92 42.92
N THR A 9 27.33 -18.93 42.70
CA THR A 9 27.92 -17.93 43.61
C THR A 9 28.62 -16.87 42.77
N SER A 10 28.58 -15.63 43.23
CA SER A 10 29.38 -14.47 42.79
C SER A 10 30.90 -14.70 42.90
N TRP A 11 31.67 -14.12 41.99
CA TRP A 11 33.04 -13.68 42.25
C TRP A 11 33.30 -12.31 41.64
N LEU A 12 33.46 -11.34 42.54
CA LEU A 12 34.10 -10.04 42.32
C LEU A 12 35.60 -10.26 42.35
N VAL A 13 36.33 -9.71 41.40
CA VAL A 13 37.74 -9.37 41.56
C VAL A 13 37.97 -7.97 41.01
N LEU A 14 38.19 -7.05 41.96
CA LEU A 14 38.81 -5.75 41.73
C LEU A 14 40.33 -5.93 41.62
N LEU A 15 40.95 -5.31 40.62
CA LEU A 15 42.34 -4.89 40.71
C LEU A 15 42.51 -3.56 39.97
N ALA A 16 42.93 -2.59 40.73
CA ALA A 16 43.33 -1.24 40.30
C ALA A 16 44.82 -1.20 39.95
N LEU A 17 45.20 -0.14 39.30
CA LEU A 17 46.48 0.55 39.29
C LEU A 17 47.20 0.63 37.92
N GLY A 18 47.50 1.85 37.53
CA GLY A 18 48.65 2.20 36.72
C GLY A 18 48.35 3.24 35.65
N GLY A 19 48.48 4.52 36.00
CA GLY A 19 48.36 5.63 35.03
C GLY A 19 49.55 5.75 34.11
N LEU A 20 49.30 6.25 32.91
CA LEU A 20 50.23 7.04 32.09
C LEU A 20 49.41 8.04 31.28
N ALA A 21 49.57 9.32 31.65
CA ALA A 21 49.00 10.41 30.89
C ALA A 21 49.80 10.63 29.59
N ALA A 22 49.21 10.28 28.46
CA ALA A 22 49.68 10.72 27.15
C ALA A 22 48.84 11.90 26.72
N LEU A 23 49.42 13.07 26.69
CA LEU A 23 48.86 14.30 26.15
C LEU A 23 48.73 14.13 24.60
N SER A 24 47.55 13.73 24.14
CA SER A 24 47.22 13.72 22.72
C SER A 24 46.61 15.07 22.38
N VAL A 25 47.32 15.87 21.62
CA VAL A 25 46.85 17.10 20.99
C VAL A 25 45.75 16.73 20.01
N PRO A 26 44.52 17.24 20.10
CA PRO A 26 43.53 17.03 19.09
C PRO A 26 43.86 17.91 17.87
N THR A 27 44.37 17.31 16.80
CA THR A 27 44.32 17.96 15.47
C THR A 27 42.87 18.07 15.06
N ALA A 28 42.31 19.26 15.26
CA ALA A 28 40.99 19.60 14.71
C ALA A 28 41.12 19.67 13.19
N SER A 29 40.88 18.56 12.49
CA SER A 29 40.50 18.59 11.06
C SER A 29 39.15 19.26 10.95
N ALA A 30 39.16 20.54 10.65
CA ALA A 30 37.99 21.27 10.21
C ALA A 30 37.56 20.69 8.86
N ALA A 31 36.77 19.60 8.91
CA ALA A 31 36.01 19.17 7.76
C ALA A 31 35.02 20.29 7.46
N THR A 32 35.34 21.09 6.46
CA THR A 32 34.45 22.09 5.89
C THR A 32 33.17 21.37 5.47
N ARG A 33 32.16 21.39 6.36
CA ARG A 33 30.80 20.99 5.97
C ARG A 33 30.36 22.00 4.93
N ILE A 34 30.41 21.59 3.67
CA ILE A 34 29.70 22.28 2.59
C ILE A 34 28.24 22.33 3.06
N PRO A 35 27.65 23.52 3.28
CA PRO A 35 26.24 23.60 3.62
C PRO A 35 25.49 22.98 2.45
N ARG A 36 24.79 21.85 2.72
CA ARG A 36 23.80 21.31 1.79
C ARG A 36 22.81 22.43 1.57
N THR A 37 22.82 23.00 0.37
CA THR A 37 21.90 24.06 -0.01
C THR A 37 20.48 23.54 0.22
N SER A 38 19.63 24.39 0.77
CA SER A 38 18.22 24.10 1.08
C SER A 38 17.38 23.65 -0.13
N GLU A 39 17.96 23.60 -1.32
CA GLU A 39 17.34 23.05 -2.53
C GLU A 39 17.16 21.52 -2.52
N ASP A 40 17.95 20.77 -1.74
CA ASP A 40 17.77 19.32 -1.60
C ASP A 40 16.66 18.93 -0.60
N ALA A 41 16.20 19.86 0.24
CA ALA A 41 15.11 19.64 1.18
C ALA A 41 13.71 19.75 0.52
N GLY A 42 13.63 20.24 -0.71
CA GLY A 42 12.36 20.60 -1.37
C GLY A 42 11.83 19.57 -2.39
N ARG A 43 12.56 18.53 -2.73
CA ARG A 43 12.00 17.45 -3.53
C ARG A 43 11.19 16.54 -2.61
N ALA A 44 9.95 16.93 -2.33
CA ALA A 44 8.96 16.06 -1.70
C ALA A 44 8.99 14.73 -2.48
N ARG A 45 9.48 13.67 -1.82
CA ARG A 45 9.45 12.33 -2.39
C ARG A 45 8.01 12.07 -2.81
N GLY A 46 7.80 11.80 -4.09
CA GLY A 46 6.49 11.45 -4.58
C GLY A 46 6.00 10.21 -3.83
N CYS A 47 4.69 10.08 -3.69
CA CYS A 47 4.07 8.86 -3.16
C CYS A 47 3.22 8.22 -4.25
N VAL A 48 2.97 6.92 -4.11
CA VAL A 48 2.08 6.15 -4.96
C VAL A 48 1.06 5.42 -4.10
N MET A 49 -0.18 5.38 -4.53
CA MET A 49 -1.29 4.64 -3.96
C MET A 49 -1.83 3.70 -5.04
N VAL A 50 -2.08 2.43 -4.69
CA VAL A 50 -2.64 1.47 -5.63
C VAL A 50 -4.05 1.11 -5.21
N TYR A 51 -5.01 1.32 -6.10
CA TYR A 51 -6.37 0.82 -5.92
C TYR A 51 -6.63 -0.36 -6.86
N PHE A 52 -7.43 -1.28 -6.38
CA PHE A 52 -7.89 -2.44 -7.15
C PHE A 52 -9.41 -2.46 -7.21
N ASP A 53 -9.95 -3.00 -8.27
CA ASP A 53 -11.23 -3.68 -8.18
C ASP A 53 -11.06 -5.00 -7.41
N LEU A 54 -12.17 -5.59 -6.97
CA LEU A 54 -12.13 -6.82 -6.15
C LEU A 54 -12.44 -8.05 -7.00
N GLY A 55 -13.66 -8.16 -7.52
CA GLY A 55 -14.13 -9.32 -8.27
C GLY A 55 -13.35 -9.52 -9.57
N GLU A 56 -13.01 -10.75 -9.92
CA GLU A 56 -12.21 -11.13 -11.09
C GLU A 56 -10.90 -10.34 -11.27
N THR A 57 -10.59 -9.48 -10.28
CA THR A 57 -9.31 -8.75 -10.20
C THR A 57 -8.43 -9.32 -9.10
N LEU A 58 -8.89 -9.33 -7.86
CA LEU A 58 -8.15 -9.90 -6.72
C LEU A 58 -8.72 -11.23 -6.26
N VAL A 59 -10.02 -11.43 -6.42
CA VAL A 59 -10.73 -12.65 -6.05
C VAL A 59 -11.56 -13.16 -7.22
N HIS A 60 -11.65 -14.48 -7.33
CA HIS A 60 -12.51 -15.19 -8.24
C HIS A 60 -13.61 -15.88 -7.45
N THR A 61 -14.85 -15.78 -7.93
CA THR A 61 -15.98 -16.56 -7.41
C THR A 61 -16.29 -17.69 -8.39
N ALA A 62 -16.11 -18.92 -7.95
CA ALA A 62 -16.38 -20.11 -8.77
C ALA A 62 -17.89 -20.41 -8.87
N GLU A 63 -18.27 -21.33 -9.75
CA GLU A 63 -19.68 -21.74 -9.97
C GLU A 63 -20.34 -22.32 -8.71
N ASP A 64 -19.55 -22.90 -7.80
CA ASP A 64 -19.98 -23.42 -6.49
C ASP A 64 -20.03 -22.35 -5.39
N GLU A 65 -19.96 -21.07 -5.78
CA GLU A 65 -19.91 -19.90 -4.91
C GLU A 65 -18.62 -19.78 -4.05
N SER A 66 -17.68 -20.72 -4.15
CA SER A 66 -16.42 -20.62 -3.43
C SER A 66 -15.59 -19.43 -3.94
N VAL A 67 -14.99 -18.68 -3.00
CA VAL A 67 -14.17 -17.51 -3.30
C VAL A 67 -12.71 -17.81 -3.03
N ARG A 68 -11.83 -17.42 -3.93
CA ARG A 68 -10.38 -17.60 -3.79
C ARG A 68 -9.61 -16.45 -4.45
N TYR A 69 -8.33 -16.34 -4.16
CA TYR A 69 -7.49 -15.38 -4.87
C TYR A 69 -7.46 -15.65 -6.37
N MET A 70 -7.48 -14.57 -7.15
CA MET A 70 -7.04 -14.64 -8.55
C MET A 70 -5.58 -15.05 -8.64
N PRO A 71 -5.16 -15.77 -9.70
CA PRO A 71 -3.77 -16.18 -9.88
C PRO A 71 -2.80 -14.99 -9.75
N GLY A 72 -1.84 -15.12 -8.82
CA GLY A 72 -0.82 -14.09 -8.56
C GLY A 72 -1.27 -12.91 -7.69
N ALA A 73 -2.55 -12.79 -7.32
CA ALA A 73 -3.06 -11.67 -6.51
C ALA A 73 -2.41 -11.59 -5.12
N ALA A 74 -2.38 -12.72 -4.41
CA ALA A 74 -1.77 -12.79 -3.08
C ALA A 74 -0.29 -12.42 -3.08
N GLU A 75 0.46 -12.88 -4.09
CA GLU A 75 1.87 -12.56 -4.30
C GLU A 75 2.07 -11.08 -4.61
N HIS A 76 1.21 -10.51 -5.46
CA HIS A 76 1.24 -9.10 -5.83
C HIS A 76 0.98 -8.20 -4.62
N LEU A 77 -0.07 -8.46 -3.83
CA LEU A 77 -0.37 -7.73 -2.59
C LEU A 77 0.80 -7.81 -1.59
N ARG A 78 1.37 -9.01 -1.40
CA ARG A 78 2.54 -9.20 -0.54
C ARG A 78 3.75 -8.39 -1.02
N ALA A 79 3.99 -8.33 -2.33
CA ALA A 79 5.09 -7.58 -2.90
C ALA A 79 4.92 -6.05 -2.77
N LEU A 80 3.68 -5.54 -2.84
CA LEU A 80 3.35 -4.13 -2.56
C LEU A 80 3.57 -3.82 -1.08
N ARG A 81 3.07 -4.66 -0.17
CA ARG A 81 3.26 -4.51 1.28
C ARG A 81 4.73 -4.51 1.67
N ALA A 82 5.54 -5.41 1.10
CA ALA A 82 6.99 -5.47 1.35
C ALA A 82 7.73 -4.19 0.94
N ARG A 83 7.14 -3.36 0.08
CA ARG A 83 7.64 -2.05 -0.33
C ARG A 83 6.92 -0.88 0.32
N HIS A 84 6.08 -1.15 1.32
CA HIS A 84 5.26 -0.14 2.01
C HIS A 84 4.41 0.70 1.05
N ILE A 85 3.98 0.12 -0.08
CA ILE A 85 3.09 0.77 -1.03
C ILE A 85 1.66 0.55 -0.55
N PRO A 86 0.94 1.60 -0.16
CA PRO A 86 -0.41 1.48 0.35
C PRO A 86 -1.37 1.04 -0.76
N VAL A 87 -2.34 0.20 -0.38
CA VAL A 87 -3.36 -0.31 -1.29
C VAL A 87 -4.77 0.04 -0.79
N GLY A 88 -5.73 0.07 -1.70
CA GLY A 88 -7.15 0.26 -1.42
C GLY A 88 -8.01 -0.50 -2.43
N LEU A 89 -9.32 -0.50 -2.19
CA LEU A 89 -10.32 -1.09 -3.08
C LEU A 89 -11.28 -0.02 -3.59
N ILE A 90 -11.69 -0.15 -4.85
CA ILE A 90 -12.80 0.56 -5.47
C ILE A 90 -13.72 -0.51 -6.05
N THR A 91 -14.76 -0.88 -5.32
CA THR A 91 -15.58 -2.05 -5.65
C THR A 91 -17.07 -1.78 -5.51
N ASN A 92 -17.87 -2.43 -6.37
CA ASN A 92 -19.33 -2.37 -6.29
C ASN A 92 -19.83 -3.32 -5.20
N VAL A 93 -20.63 -2.78 -4.30
CA VAL A 93 -21.47 -3.53 -3.37
C VAL A 93 -22.86 -2.89 -3.36
N PRO A 94 -23.92 -3.58 -2.93
CA PRO A 94 -25.23 -2.96 -2.73
C PRO A 94 -25.14 -1.80 -1.71
N PRO A 95 -25.64 -0.59 -2.03
CA PRO A 95 -25.68 0.52 -1.06
C PRO A 95 -26.42 0.18 0.22
N SER A 96 -27.39 -0.74 0.13
CA SER A 96 -28.18 -1.24 1.27
C SER A 96 -27.37 -2.03 2.32
N TRP A 97 -26.13 -2.42 2.02
CA TRP A 97 -25.27 -3.14 2.96
C TRP A 97 -24.81 -2.29 4.16
N GLY A 98 -24.98 -0.97 4.10
CA GLY A 98 -24.69 -0.10 5.23
C GLY A 98 -24.71 1.38 4.89
N ALA A 99 -24.99 2.20 5.89
CA ALA A 99 -25.07 3.66 5.73
C ALA A 99 -23.71 4.33 5.50
N THR A 100 -22.60 3.68 5.91
CA THR A 100 -21.24 4.24 5.79
C THR A 100 -20.35 3.34 4.93
N ASP A 101 -19.26 3.88 4.39
CA ASP A 101 -18.25 3.08 3.68
C ASP A 101 -17.69 1.96 4.59
N ALA A 102 -17.47 2.25 5.88
CA ALA A 102 -16.99 1.26 6.84
C ALA A 102 -17.99 0.11 7.07
N ALA A 103 -19.29 0.43 7.17
CA ALA A 103 -20.34 -0.58 7.35
C ALA A 103 -20.47 -1.48 6.10
N ARG A 104 -20.43 -0.88 4.90
CA ARG A 104 -20.46 -1.65 3.65
C ARG A 104 -19.21 -2.49 3.46
N ALA A 105 -18.04 -1.97 3.82
CA ALA A 105 -16.79 -2.72 3.81
C ALA A 105 -16.80 -3.89 4.80
N ALA A 106 -17.38 -3.71 5.98
CA ALA A 106 -17.53 -4.80 6.96
C ALA A 106 -18.44 -5.90 6.41
N LYS A 107 -19.59 -5.54 5.78
CA LYS A 107 -20.47 -6.53 5.17
C LYS A 107 -19.82 -7.22 3.97
N LEU A 108 -19.03 -6.51 3.16
CA LEU A 108 -18.26 -7.10 2.08
C LEU A 108 -17.27 -8.17 2.60
N LYS A 109 -16.54 -7.85 3.67
CA LYS A 109 -15.61 -8.80 4.32
C LYS A 109 -16.35 -10.03 4.80
N GLU A 110 -17.47 -9.87 5.50
CA GLU A 110 -18.31 -10.99 5.98
C GLU A 110 -18.73 -11.91 4.84
N VAL A 111 -19.19 -11.35 3.72
CA VAL A 111 -19.65 -12.12 2.55
C VAL A 111 -18.48 -12.89 1.91
N ILE A 112 -17.35 -12.23 1.68
CA ILE A 112 -16.18 -12.87 1.07
C ILE A 112 -15.60 -13.94 2.00
N ASP A 113 -15.43 -13.65 3.30
CA ASP A 113 -14.80 -14.56 4.26
C ASP A 113 -15.66 -15.80 4.51
N LYS A 114 -17.00 -15.69 4.41
CA LYS A 114 -17.93 -16.80 4.57
C LYS A 114 -17.68 -17.90 3.54
N ASP A 115 -17.46 -17.53 2.27
CA ASP A 115 -17.34 -18.44 1.16
C ASP A 115 -15.87 -18.63 0.71
N TRP A 116 -14.93 -18.15 1.56
CA TRP A 116 -13.49 -18.20 1.29
C TRP A 116 -12.93 -19.62 1.33
N ALA A 117 -12.37 -20.08 0.22
CA ALA A 117 -11.87 -21.45 0.03
C ALA A 117 -10.36 -21.54 -0.21
N ASP A 118 -9.62 -20.42 -0.15
CA ASP A 118 -8.15 -20.47 -0.26
C ASP A 118 -7.52 -20.85 1.09
N THR A 119 -6.32 -21.44 1.05
CA THR A 119 -5.57 -21.84 2.25
C THR A 119 -5.09 -20.66 3.08
N ARG A 120 -4.89 -19.50 2.47
CA ARG A 120 -4.52 -18.24 3.12
C ARG A 120 -5.71 -17.30 3.17
N PRO A 121 -6.00 -16.67 4.33
CA PRO A 121 -7.07 -15.69 4.42
C PRO A 121 -6.83 -14.50 3.47
N PHE A 122 -7.91 -13.86 3.05
CA PHE A 122 -7.78 -12.64 2.27
C PHE A 122 -7.13 -11.53 3.10
N ALA A 123 -6.21 -10.78 2.50
CA ALA A 123 -5.35 -9.80 3.18
C ALA A 123 -6.08 -8.48 3.48
N TRP A 124 -7.25 -8.51 4.14
CA TRP A 124 -8.05 -7.32 4.46
C TRP A 124 -7.29 -6.22 5.18
N SER A 125 -6.33 -6.59 6.03
CA SER A 125 -5.50 -5.65 6.78
C SER A 125 -4.67 -4.72 5.89
N ASP A 126 -4.34 -5.13 4.67
CA ASP A 126 -3.57 -4.32 3.73
C ASP A 126 -4.36 -3.09 3.24
N PHE A 127 -5.68 -3.18 3.21
CA PHE A 127 -6.57 -2.14 2.70
C PHE A 127 -6.97 -1.13 3.78
N GLY A 128 -7.03 -1.52 5.06
CA GLY A 128 -7.43 -0.65 6.17
C GLY A 128 -8.80 -0.02 5.93
N ASP A 129 -8.88 1.30 5.99
CA ASP A 129 -10.06 2.14 5.74
C ASP A 129 -10.21 2.58 4.26
N ARG A 130 -9.32 2.13 3.38
CA ARG A 130 -9.27 2.51 1.96
C ARG A 130 -10.13 1.59 1.08
N ILE A 131 -11.34 1.27 1.52
CA ILE A 131 -12.32 0.49 0.77
C ILE A 131 -13.47 1.42 0.37
N PHE A 132 -13.52 1.78 -0.91
CA PHE A 132 -14.51 2.68 -1.47
C PHE A 132 -15.63 1.89 -2.12
N THR A 133 -16.85 2.13 -1.64
CA THR A 133 -18.07 1.46 -2.08
C THR A 133 -19.14 2.49 -2.45
N PRO A 134 -20.09 2.19 -3.36
CA PRO A 134 -21.14 3.12 -3.73
C PRO A 134 -22.06 3.42 -2.53
N ARG A 135 -22.42 4.69 -2.36
CA ARG A 135 -23.38 5.17 -1.35
C ARG A 135 -24.80 5.11 -1.86
N THR A 136 -24.94 5.21 -3.19
CA THR A 136 -26.21 5.14 -3.92
C THR A 136 -26.04 4.28 -5.16
N GLU A 137 -27.13 3.85 -5.77
CA GLU A 137 -27.08 3.13 -7.05
C GLU A 137 -26.43 3.98 -8.15
N ALA A 138 -26.61 5.31 -8.15
CA ALA A 138 -26.00 6.21 -9.11
C ALA A 138 -24.46 6.32 -8.99
N GLU A 139 -23.90 5.99 -7.84
CA GLU A 139 -22.44 5.99 -7.64
C GLU A 139 -21.78 4.66 -8.06
N ARG A 140 -22.57 3.64 -8.44
CA ARG A 140 -21.98 2.34 -8.84
C ARG A 140 -21.11 2.49 -10.08
N LYS A 141 -20.00 1.77 -10.11
CA LYS A 141 -19.15 1.65 -11.28
C LYS A 141 -20.01 1.19 -12.49
N PRO A 142 -19.86 1.80 -13.66
CA PRO A 142 -18.75 2.66 -14.08
C PRO A 142 -18.92 4.17 -13.81
N ALA A 143 -19.88 4.63 -13.01
CA ALA A 143 -19.97 6.05 -12.64
C ALA A 143 -18.67 6.51 -11.91
N PRO A 144 -18.10 7.69 -12.23
CA PRO A 144 -16.75 8.09 -11.79
C PRO A 144 -16.63 8.40 -10.28
N ALA A 145 -17.76 8.53 -9.59
CA ALA A 145 -17.82 9.00 -8.20
C ALA A 145 -16.90 8.23 -7.23
N LEU A 146 -16.77 6.90 -7.39
CA LEU A 146 -15.90 6.10 -6.52
C LEU A 146 -14.42 6.43 -6.73
N TRP A 147 -13.99 6.57 -7.98
CA TRP A 147 -12.60 6.95 -8.31
C TRP A 147 -12.28 8.36 -7.85
N GLU A 148 -13.20 9.31 -7.99
CA GLU A 148 -13.02 10.68 -7.53
C GLU A 148 -12.84 10.74 -6.00
N ARG A 149 -13.66 9.99 -5.26
CA ARG A 149 -13.51 9.88 -3.79
C ARG A 149 -12.19 9.26 -3.40
N ALA A 150 -11.80 8.17 -4.07
CA ALA A 150 -10.52 7.50 -3.83
C ALA A 150 -9.33 8.41 -4.18
N LYS A 151 -9.41 9.19 -5.26
CA LYS A 151 -8.42 10.20 -5.63
C LYS A 151 -8.25 11.27 -4.55
N LYS A 152 -9.37 11.78 -4.04
CA LYS A 152 -9.36 12.76 -2.96
C LYS A 152 -8.69 12.18 -1.69
N ALA A 153 -8.98 10.94 -1.35
CA ALA A 153 -8.36 10.25 -0.21
C ALA A 153 -6.87 9.96 -0.41
N ALA A 154 -6.44 9.70 -1.63
CA ALA A 154 -5.02 9.51 -1.98
C ALA A 154 -4.21 10.83 -1.86
N GLY A 155 -4.89 11.99 -1.81
CA GLY A 155 -4.26 13.30 -1.66
C GLY A 155 -3.28 13.61 -2.79
N ARG A 156 -2.01 13.79 -2.46
CA ARG A 156 -0.95 14.14 -3.41
C ARG A 156 -0.26 12.91 -4.03
N CYS A 157 -0.65 11.69 -3.65
CA CYS A 157 -0.05 10.50 -4.21
C CYS A 157 -0.47 10.29 -5.66
N ARG A 158 0.44 9.75 -6.48
CA ARG A 158 0.06 9.20 -7.78
C ARG A 158 -0.81 7.98 -7.56
N VAL A 159 -1.88 7.89 -8.32
CA VAL A 159 -2.81 6.78 -8.18
C VAL A 159 -2.62 5.80 -9.34
N VAL A 160 -2.45 4.54 -8.99
CA VAL A 160 -2.53 3.40 -9.90
C VAL A 160 -3.84 2.68 -9.65
N TYR A 161 -4.57 2.32 -10.69
CA TYR A 161 -5.78 1.50 -10.61
C TYR A 161 -5.62 0.23 -11.43
N GLN A 162 -6.03 -0.90 -10.89
CA GLN A 162 -5.97 -2.19 -11.58
C GLN A 162 -7.33 -2.88 -11.50
N ALA A 163 -7.89 -3.23 -12.64
CA ALA A 163 -9.18 -3.91 -12.78
C ALA A 163 -9.17 -4.80 -14.02
N GLU A 164 -10.01 -5.83 -14.03
CA GLU A 164 -10.13 -6.72 -15.18
C GLU A 164 -10.93 -6.10 -16.33
N THR A 165 -11.94 -5.25 -16.04
CA THR A 165 -12.80 -4.69 -17.09
C THR A 165 -12.16 -3.48 -17.79
N PRO A 166 -12.16 -3.46 -19.13
CA PRO A 166 -11.67 -2.32 -19.91
C PRO A 166 -12.38 -1.00 -19.59
N ASP A 167 -13.70 -1.05 -19.34
CA ASP A 167 -14.50 0.14 -19.06
C ASP A 167 -14.07 0.81 -17.75
N GLU A 168 -13.84 0.05 -16.69
CA GLU A 168 -13.33 0.60 -15.44
C GLU A 168 -11.92 1.18 -15.57
N VAL A 169 -11.07 0.52 -16.35
CA VAL A 169 -9.73 1.03 -16.67
C VAL A 169 -9.83 2.36 -17.42
N GLN A 170 -10.79 2.49 -18.35
CA GLN A 170 -11.02 3.74 -19.09
C GLN A 170 -11.51 4.85 -18.16
N VAL A 171 -12.46 4.57 -17.28
CA VAL A 171 -12.92 5.56 -16.27
C VAL A 171 -11.78 5.96 -15.36
N GLY A 172 -10.98 5.02 -14.85
CA GLY A 172 -9.80 5.32 -14.06
C GLY A 172 -8.85 6.30 -14.77
N ARG A 173 -8.62 6.11 -16.07
CA ARG A 173 -7.80 7.02 -16.89
C ARG A 173 -8.43 8.40 -17.04
N SER A 174 -9.74 8.48 -17.26
CA SER A 174 -10.46 9.76 -17.43
C SER A 174 -10.38 10.65 -16.18
N VAL A 175 -10.30 10.05 -14.97
CA VAL A 175 -10.10 10.79 -13.72
C VAL A 175 -8.63 11.00 -13.37
N GLY A 176 -7.70 10.63 -14.26
CA GLY A 176 -6.26 10.90 -14.15
C GLY A 176 -5.46 9.85 -13.37
N TYR A 177 -5.94 8.60 -13.33
CA TYR A 177 -5.17 7.48 -12.80
C TYR A 177 -4.26 6.87 -13.86
N LEU A 178 -3.16 6.27 -13.43
CA LEU A 178 -2.45 5.29 -14.22
C LEU A 178 -3.21 3.97 -14.09
N ALA A 179 -4.07 3.67 -15.08
CA ALA A 179 -4.92 2.50 -15.01
C ALA A 179 -4.41 1.35 -15.88
N TYR A 180 -4.40 0.15 -15.30
CA TYR A 180 -3.90 -1.08 -15.88
C TYR A 180 -4.99 -2.15 -15.90
N GLN A 181 -5.18 -2.81 -17.04
CA GLN A 181 -6.10 -3.93 -17.14
C GLN A 181 -5.43 -5.19 -16.60
N ALA A 182 -5.97 -5.72 -15.51
CA ALA A 182 -5.53 -6.97 -14.89
C ALA A 182 -5.91 -8.18 -15.76
N ALA A 183 -5.19 -9.28 -15.58
CA ALA A 183 -5.44 -10.57 -16.23
C ALA A 183 -5.56 -10.55 -17.77
N ARG A 184 -5.06 -9.50 -18.42
CA ARG A 184 -5.06 -9.39 -19.87
C ARG A 184 -4.16 -10.48 -20.51
N PRO A 185 -4.63 -11.24 -21.51
CA PRO A 185 -3.82 -12.25 -22.19
C PRO A 185 -2.49 -11.68 -22.70
N HIS A 186 -1.41 -12.43 -22.55
CA HIS A 186 -0.05 -12.08 -22.99
C HIS A 186 0.61 -10.88 -22.25
N TRP A 187 -0.04 -10.37 -21.19
CA TRP A 187 0.51 -9.32 -20.34
C TRP A 187 0.66 -9.85 -18.91
N PRO A 188 1.51 -9.24 -18.07
CA PRO A 188 1.53 -9.56 -16.64
C PRO A 188 0.12 -9.42 -16.05
N ALA A 189 -0.30 -10.35 -15.19
CA ALA A 189 -1.62 -10.31 -14.55
C ALA A 189 -1.87 -8.97 -13.83
N TYR A 190 -0.81 -8.39 -13.28
CA TYR A 190 -0.81 -7.09 -12.60
C TYR A 190 0.33 -6.22 -13.08
N LEU A 191 0.18 -4.90 -12.95
CA LEU A 191 1.26 -3.97 -13.23
C LEU A 191 2.46 -4.30 -12.31
N PRO A 192 3.66 -4.58 -12.85
CA PRO A 192 4.80 -5.00 -12.05
C PRO A 192 5.14 -4.03 -10.92
N VAL A 193 5.31 -4.54 -9.70
CA VAL A 193 5.52 -3.74 -8.49
C VAL A 193 6.76 -2.82 -8.60
N ARG A 194 7.79 -3.25 -9.33
CA ARG A 194 8.97 -2.40 -9.62
C ARG A 194 8.61 -1.13 -10.39
N LEU A 195 7.67 -1.21 -11.34
CA LEU A 195 7.19 -0.05 -12.11
C LEU A 195 6.34 0.86 -11.22
N ILE A 196 5.46 0.27 -10.39
CA ILE A 196 4.67 1.03 -9.41
C ILE A 196 5.60 1.79 -8.45
N ALA A 197 6.62 1.12 -7.91
CA ALA A 197 7.59 1.76 -7.01
C ALA A 197 8.36 2.90 -7.70
N ALA A 198 8.71 2.74 -8.96
CA ALA A 198 9.40 3.78 -9.72
C ALA A 198 8.56 5.07 -9.87
N LEU A 199 7.23 4.97 -9.89
CA LEU A 199 6.35 6.14 -9.96
C LEU A 199 6.49 7.07 -8.74
N ALA A 200 6.84 6.54 -7.57
CA ALA A 200 7.09 7.34 -6.37
C ALA A 200 8.35 8.23 -6.50
N HIS A 201 9.24 7.93 -7.42
CA HIS A 201 10.48 8.68 -7.64
C HIS A 201 10.37 9.71 -8.78
N LEU A 202 9.30 9.67 -9.56
CA LEU A 202 9.09 10.64 -10.63
C LEU A 202 8.67 11.99 -10.04
N PRO A 203 9.18 13.12 -10.57
CA PRO A 203 8.70 14.43 -10.17
C PRO A 203 7.19 14.52 -10.40
N TYR A 204 6.47 15.14 -9.47
CA TYR A 204 5.05 15.40 -9.66
C TYR A 204 4.88 16.32 -10.87
N PRO A 205 3.97 16.04 -11.81
CA PRO A 205 3.68 17.01 -12.85
C PRO A 205 3.17 18.27 -12.15
N ASN A 206 3.93 19.35 -12.26
CA ASN A 206 3.56 20.63 -11.67
C ASN A 206 2.16 21.00 -12.14
N ALA A 207 1.22 21.18 -11.23
CA ALA A 207 -0.13 21.68 -11.50
C ALA A 207 -0.13 23.14 -12.01
N GLY A 208 1.04 23.66 -12.43
CA GLY A 208 1.28 25.07 -12.73
C GLY A 208 1.77 25.37 -14.14
N SER A 209 1.72 24.48 -15.12
CA SER A 209 2.07 24.81 -16.51
C SER A 209 0.91 24.76 -17.51
N ALA A 210 -0.32 24.99 -17.06
CA ALA A 210 -1.33 25.54 -17.95
C ALA A 210 -0.97 27.02 -18.16
N ARG A 211 0.12 27.29 -18.90
CA ARG A 211 0.38 28.61 -19.44
C ARG A 211 -0.58 28.82 -20.59
N GLU A 212 -1.36 29.86 -20.40
CA GLU A 212 -2.07 30.59 -21.43
C GLU A 212 -1.33 30.55 -22.79
N HIS A 213 -2.04 30.07 -23.80
CA HIS A 213 -1.81 30.41 -25.21
C HIS A 213 -3.15 30.75 -25.81
#